data_c933e176b4dabd2a7e5991ed70b46a17
#
_entry.id   c933e176b4dabd2a7e5991ed70b46a17
#
_cell.length_a   1.000
_cell.length_b   1.000
_cell.length_c   1.000
_cell.angle_alpha   90.00
_cell.angle_beta   90.00
_cell.angle_gamma   90.00
#
_symmetry.space_group_name_H-M   'P 1'
#
loop_
_entity.id
_entity.type
_entity.pdbx_description
1 polymer ?
#
loop_
_entity_poly.entity_id
_entity_poly.type
_entity_poly.pdbx_seq_one_letter_code
_entity_poly.pdbx_strand_id
1 'polypeptide(L)'
;MILKKIIALLIIVLGASCTSSKSITQKTTAASLQEDKIYLISDGTPFKPKAFYPKFSWETTPEYIMFGDGTRLLTPKEVKTIAAKTDFICVEKNHAYRDLEFAEIGAREEIKNFKAIKPDIKALYYFNSAYAWPFTSYNQNFTKDKIKDYPELEKLLLHNKETGELEHRNNVFNFDVLNPEFRDWWVKTVAQGVKDSGADGVFIDQMHGFVWKRDSQKEEVEASMGEMMMNLKAAIGTDKILLGNNASAVKDVFPAIDAAMFEHYNNKKLSKENLLEEWGDMLANAKAGKMSIFRIGVEAEKEEASQTLIKGSRGVSLEELSLERLEYYQACFLIGAQPYSYFQYGWGWRLNTGPLVYYADLHKSLGAPKGAYKRVSNNGWEFTREFEHAKVWVDTEKKEAKITWLK
;
A
#
# COMPACT_ATOMS: atom_id res chain seq x y z
N MET A 1 15.28 -67.24 -23.83
CA MET A 1 14.63 -68.57 -23.92
C MET A 1 13.23 -68.44 -23.37
N ILE A 2 12.24 -68.59 -24.28
CA ILE A 2 10.81 -69.00 -24.14
C ILE A 2 9.90 -68.02 -23.48
N LEU A 3 9.26 -67.13 -24.13
CA LEU A 3 8.01 -67.06 -24.91
C LEU A 3 6.87 -67.99 -24.41
N LYS A 4 5.78 -67.50 -23.80
CA LYS A 4 4.45 -68.12 -23.97
C LYS A 4 3.35 -67.04 -23.87
N LYS A 5 2.65 -66.90 -25.02
CA LYS A 5 1.33 -66.30 -25.21
C LYS A 5 0.26 -67.20 -24.57
N ILE A 6 -0.78 -66.62 -23.99
CA ILE A 6 -2.11 -67.28 -23.94
C ILE A 6 -3.18 -66.20 -24.18
N ILE A 7 -4.01 -66.51 -25.19
CA ILE A 7 -5.25 -65.88 -25.63
C ILE A 7 -6.38 -66.66 -24.97
N ALA A 8 -7.43 -65.96 -24.55
CA ALA A 8 -8.81 -66.41 -24.52
C ALA A 8 -9.63 -65.46 -23.60
N LEU A 9 -10.82 -65.16 -23.71
CA LEU A 9 -11.96 -65.46 -24.59
C LEU A 9 -13.08 -64.48 -24.19
N LEU A 10 -13.73 -63.91 -25.18
CA LEU A 10 -14.87 -62.98 -25.05
C LEU A 10 -16.09 -63.76 -24.61
N ILE A 11 -16.80 -63.34 -23.55
CA ILE A 11 -18.20 -63.75 -23.31
C ILE A 11 -19.03 -62.49 -23.17
N ILE A 12 -19.90 -62.28 -24.15
CA ILE A 12 -20.96 -61.27 -24.17
C ILE A 12 -22.13 -61.83 -23.41
N VAL A 13 -22.55 -61.16 -22.32
CA VAL A 13 -23.87 -61.38 -21.69
C VAL A 13 -24.65 -60.10 -21.84
N LEU A 14 -25.69 -60.13 -22.69
CA LEU A 14 -26.75 -59.14 -22.81
C LEU A 14 -27.68 -59.28 -21.59
N GLY A 15 -27.65 -58.34 -20.71
CA GLY A 15 -28.62 -58.17 -19.63
C GLY A 15 -29.30 -56.81 -19.76
N ALA A 16 -30.54 -56.81 -20.28
CA ALA A 16 -31.37 -55.61 -20.27
C ALA A 16 -31.81 -55.33 -18.83
N SER A 17 -31.43 -54.14 -18.31
CA SER A 17 -31.98 -53.61 -17.07
C SER A 17 -32.39 -52.17 -17.30
N CYS A 18 -33.69 -51.91 -17.28
CA CYS A 18 -34.27 -50.58 -17.20
C CYS A 18 -33.81 -49.88 -15.93
N THR A 19 -33.06 -48.83 -16.05
CA THR A 19 -32.84 -47.89 -14.96
C THR A 19 -33.24 -46.48 -15.38
N SER A 20 -34.23 -45.98 -14.63
CA SER A 20 -34.77 -44.63 -14.70
C SER A 20 -33.64 -43.59 -14.64
N SER A 21 -33.49 -42.79 -15.71
CA SER A 21 -32.62 -41.63 -15.75
C SER A 21 -33.19 -40.54 -14.83
N LYS A 22 -32.61 -40.40 -13.62
CA LYS A 22 -32.72 -39.16 -12.88
C LYS A 22 -31.86 -38.14 -13.59
N SER A 23 -32.47 -37.17 -14.25
CA SER A 23 -31.79 -35.97 -14.75
C SER A 23 -31.18 -35.23 -13.58
N ILE A 24 -29.85 -35.26 -13.46
CA ILE A 24 -29.10 -34.35 -12.61
C ILE A 24 -29.10 -33.02 -13.35
N THR A 25 -30.02 -32.15 -12.97
CA THR A 25 -29.97 -30.74 -13.35
C THR A 25 -28.75 -30.15 -12.67
N GLN A 26 -27.64 -30.06 -13.38
CA GLN A 26 -26.52 -29.18 -12.98
C GLN A 26 -27.11 -27.77 -12.92
N LYS A 27 -27.32 -27.27 -11.71
CA LYS A 27 -27.45 -25.83 -11.45
C LYS A 27 -26.07 -25.22 -11.81
N THR A 28 -25.94 -24.81 -13.05
CA THR A 28 -24.98 -23.80 -13.45
C THR A 28 -25.36 -22.56 -12.65
N THR A 29 -24.66 -22.30 -11.57
CA THR A 29 -24.64 -20.98 -10.91
C THR A 29 -24.18 -20.03 -11.98
N ALA A 30 -25.13 -19.25 -12.54
CA ALA A 30 -24.80 -18.09 -13.34
C ALA A 30 -23.94 -17.19 -12.46
N ALA A 31 -22.62 -17.17 -12.71
CA ALA A 31 -21.79 -16.08 -12.27
C ALA A 31 -22.44 -14.81 -12.83
N SER A 32 -23.02 -13.99 -11.98
CA SER A 32 -23.52 -12.68 -12.37
C SER A 32 -22.35 -11.98 -13.05
N LEU A 33 -22.46 -11.73 -14.33
CA LEU A 33 -21.60 -10.76 -15.03
C LEU A 33 -21.89 -9.44 -14.33
N GLN A 34 -21.04 -9.08 -13.38
CA GLN A 34 -21.02 -7.75 -12.80
C GLN A 34 -20.61 -6.86 -13.96
N GLU A 35 -21.53 -6.06 -14.49
CA GLU A 35 -21.18 -5.04 -15.49
C GLU A 35 -20.00 -4.27 -14.94
N ASP A 36 -18.88 -4.24 -15.68
CA ASP A 36 -17.68 -3.53 -15.28
C ASP A 36 -18.01 -2.05 -15.14
N LYS A 37 -18.20 -1.59 -13.90
CA LYS A 37 -18.55 -0.20 -13.59
C LYS A 37 -17.41 0.69 -14.08
N ILE A 38 -17.69 1.52 -15.07
CA ILE A 38 -16.72 2.49 -15.61
C ILE A 38 -16.62 3.66 -14.64
N TYR A 39 -15.43 3.88 -14.09
CA TYR A 39 -15.13 5.04 -13.26
C TYR A 39 -14.49 6.15 -14.11
N LEU A 40 -15.02 7.37 -14.01
CA LEU A 40 -14.48 8.52 -14.73
C LEU A 40 -13.49 9.29 -13.85
N ILE A 41 -12.35 9.62 -14.44
CA ILE A 41 -11.39 10.59 -13.91
C ILE A 41 -12.06 11.97 -13.91
N SER A 42 -11.60 12.89 -13.09
CA SER A 42 -12.22 14.22 -12.93
C SER A 42 -12.25 15.06 -14.22
N ASP A 43 -11.46 14.72 -15.23
CA ASP A 43 -11.49 15.35 -16.57
C ASP A 43 -12.50 14.67 -17.54
N GLY A 44 -13.25 13.70 -17.08
CA GLY A 44 -14.26 12.97 -17.86
C GLY A 44 -13.73 11.76 -18.61
N THR A 45 -12.42 11.45 -18.56
CA THR A 45 -11.88 10.27 -19.22
C THR A 45 -12.06 9.01 -18.37
N PRO A 46 -12.29 7.81 -18.99
CA PRO A 46 -12.40 6.56 -18.23
C PRO A 46 -11.08 6.17 -17.59
N PHE A 47 -11.10 5.82 -16.30
CA PHE A 47 -9.98 5.14 -15.63
C PHE A 47 -9.88 3.70 -16.17
N LYS A 48 -8.67 3.23 -16.41
CA LYS A 48 -8.39 1.89 -16.90
C LYS A 48 -7.69 1.06 -15.81
N PRO A 49 -8.44 0.37 -14.93
CA PRO A 49 -7.84 -0.45 -13.89
C PRO A 49 -7.14 -1.66 -14.51
N LYS A 50 -6.06 -2.10 -13.86
CA LYS A 50 -5.46 -3.41 -14.17
C LYS A 50 -6.23 -4.51 -13.44
N ALA A 51 -6.34 -5.69 -14.04
CA ALA A 51 -7.13 -6.81 -13.50
C ALA A 51 -6.72 -7.26 -12.08
N PHE A 52 -5.47 -7.00 -11.70
CA PHE A 52 -4.93 -7.36 -10.40
C PHE A 52 -5.09 -6.28 -9.32
N TYR A 53 -5.69 -5.12 -9.66
CA TYR A 53 -5.96 -4.06 -8.67
C TYR A 53 -7.00 -4.50 -7.65
N PRO A 54 -7.01 -3.93 -6.43
CA PRO A 54 -8.05 -4.19 -5.45
C PRO A 54 -9.42 -3.73 -5.97
N LYS A 55 -10.49 -4.31 -5.43
CA LYS A 55 -11.84 -3.81 -5.70
C LYS A 55 -11.94 -2.35 -5.28
N PHE A 56 -12.62 -1.56 -6.09
CA PHE A 56 -12.81 -0.14 -5.84
C PHE A 56 -14.30 0.24 -5.92
N SER A 57 -14.71 1.13 -5.04
CA SER A 57 -16.06 1.68 -5.02
C SER A 57 -16.07 3.11 -4.47
N TRP A 58 -16.98 3.94 -4.98
CA TRP A 58 -17.34 5.23 -4.39
C TRP A 58 -18.54 5.13 -3.43
N GLU A 59 -19.00 3.95 -3.06
CA GLU A 59 -20.12 3.80 -2.12
C GLU A 59 -19.84 4.49 -0.78
N THR A 60 -18.62 4.39 -0.32
CA THR A 60 -18.08 5.06 0.88
C THR A 60 -16.73 5.67 0.55
N THR A 61 -16.07 6.33 1.51
CA THR A 61 -14.68 6.76 1.33
C THR A 61 -13.79 5.53 1.14
N PRO A 62 -13.07 5.39 -0.01
CA PRO A 62 -12.22 4.22 -0.23
C PRO A 62 -11.03 4.22 0.74
N GLU A 63 -10.86 3.13 1.49
CA GLU A 63 -9.79 3.02 2.48
C GLU A 63 -8.66 2.09 2.03
N TYR A 64 -7.42 2.45 2.36
CA TYR A 64 -6.25 1.59 2.40
C TYR A 64 -5.76 1.53 3.84
N ILE A 65 -5.38 0.36 4.32
CA ILE A 65 -4.92 0.20 5.70
C ILE A 65 -3.55 -0.48 5.73
N MET A 66 -2.53 0.27 6.16
CA MET A 66 -1.23 -0.27 6.51
C MET A 66 -1.12 -0.34 8.02
N PHE A 67 -0.67 -1.49 8.53
CA PHE A 67 -0.58 -1.72 9.97
C PHE A 67 0.58 -2.65 10.31
N GLY A 68 1.07 -2.54 11.55
CA GLY A 68 2.02 -3.47 12.15
C GLY A 68 1.85 -3.56 13.66
N ASP A 69 2.11 -4.74 14.21
CA ASP A 69 2.38 -4.98 15.62
C ASP A 69 3.67 -5.79 15.72
N GLY A 70 4.73 -5.22 16.27
CA GLY A 70 6.03 -5.88 16.35
C GLY A 70 6.08 -7.04 17.34
N THR A 71 5.01 -7.28 18.10
CA THR A 71 4.99 -8.25 19.19
C THR A 71 4.14 -9.49 18.91
N ARG A 72 3.15 -9.43 18.01
CA ARG A 72 2.19 -10.52 17.78
C ARG A 72 1.46 -10.40 16.43
N LEU A 73 0.81 -11.48 16.04
CA LEU A 73 -0.24 -11.46 15.01
C LEU A 73 -1.52 -10.78 15.54
N LEU A 74 -2.38 -10.37 14.62
CA LEU A 74 -3.71 -9.85 14.94
C LEU A 74 -4.62 -10.95 15.48
N THR A 75 -5.50 -10.57 16.39
CA THR A 75 -6.60 -11.44 16.81
C THR A 75 -7.62 -11.61 15.68
N PRO A 76 -8.41 -12.70 15.64
CA PRO A 76 -9.44 -12.89 14.63
C PRO A 76 -10.46 -11.74 14.58
N LYS A 77 -10.72 -11.05 15.71
CA LYS A 77 -11.60 -9.87 15.78
C LYS A 77 -10.96 -8.67 15.07
N GLU A 78 -9.67 -8.42 15.27
CA GLU A 78 -8.94 -7.33 14.63
C GLU A 78 -8.86 -7.53 13.12
N VAL A 79 -8.54 -8.75 12.66
CA VAL A 79 -8.54 -9.12 11.24
C VAL A 79 -9.92 -8.84 10.62
N LYS A 80 -11.02 -9.29 11.26
CA LYS A 80 -12.39 -9.01 10.79
C LYS A 80 -12.70 -7.52 10.74
N THR A 81 -12.25 -6.76 11.75
CA THR A 81 -12.47 -5.32 11.84
C THR A 81 -11.81 -4.59 10.68
N ILE A 82 -10.56 -4.93 10.35
CA ILE A 82 -9.83 -4.31 9.23
C ILE A 82 -10.40 -4.79 7.89
N ALA A 83 -10.63 -6.09 7.72
CA ALA A 83 -11.18 -6.65 6.47
C ALA A 83 -12.56 -6.10 6.11
N ALA A 84 -13.35 -5.67 7.11
CA ALA A 84 -14.65 -5.03 6.87
C ALA A 84 -14.54 -3.61 6.29
N LYS A 85 -13.41 -2.92 6.49
CA LYS A 85 -13.21 -1.52 6.06
C LYS A 85 -12.61 -1.41 4.67
N THR A 86 -11.77 -2.36 4.26
CA THR A 86 -10.97 -2.22 3.04
C THR A 86 -10.78 -3.52 2.27
N ASP A 87 -10.54 -3.39 0.97
CA ASP A 87 -10.07 -4.43 0.07
C ASP A 87 -8.55 -4.34 -0.20
N PHE A 88 -7.84 -3.41 0.46
CA PHE A 88 -6.44 -3.13 0.18
C PHE A 88 -5.64 -2.86 1.46
N ILE A 89 -4.70 -3.76 1.79
CA ILE A 89 -3.89 -3.67 3.01
C ILE A 89 -2.38 -3.78 2.71
N CYS A 90 -1.56 -3.35 3.67
CA CYS A 90 -0.14 -3.64 3.72
C CYS A 90 0.27 -4.05 5.13
N VAL A 91 1.08 -5.10 5.24
CA VAL A 91 1.69 -5.53 6.49
C VAL A 91 3.04 -4.86 6.67
N GLU A 92 3.20 -4.09 7.74
CA GLU A 92 4.34 -3.20 8.00
C GLU A 92 5.61 -3.97 8.41
N LYS A 93 6.78 -3.35 8.22
CA LYS A 93 8.16 -3.91 8.25
C LYS A 93 8.56 -4.79 9.43
N ASN A 94 7.92 -4.65 10.59
CA ASN A 94 8.33 -5.39 11.79
C ASN A 94 7.18 -6.21 12.39
N HIS A 95 6.15 -6.51 11.60
CA HIS A 95 4.96 -7.20 12.08
C HIS A 95 5.30 -8.59 12.65
N ALA A 96 4.81 -8.86 13.86
CA ALA A 96 5.03 -10.09 14.65
C ALA A 96 6.51 -10.52 14.81
N TYR A 97 7.47 -9.61 14.56
CA TYR A 97 8.90 -9.90 14.60
C TYR A 97 9.37 -10.53 15.91
N ARG A 98 8.83 -10.06 17.06
CA ARG A 98 9.24 -10.57 18.38
C ARG A 98 8.66 -11.94 18.72
N ASP A 99 7.51 -12.28 18.12
CA ASP A 99 6.82 -13.56 18.35
C ASP A 99 7.29 -14.63 17.38
N LEU A 100 7.55 -14.25 16.12
CA LEU A 100 7.83 -15.20 15.04
C LEU A 100 9.27 -15.10 14.49
N GLU A 101 10.15 -14.39 15.20
CA GLU A 101 11.58 -14.20 14.86
C GLU A 101 11.81 -13.31 13.63
N PHE A 102 11.03 -13.46 12.54
CA PHE A 102 11.20 -12.70 11.30
C PHE A 102 9.88 -12.11 10.80
N ALA A 103 9.95 -10.87 10.34
CA ALA A 103 8.80 -10.11 9.90
C ALA A 103 8.15 -10.68 8.62
N GLU A 104 8.90 -11.33 7.73
CA GLU A 104 8.35 -12.00 6.56
C GLU A 104 7.47 -13.20 6.95
N ILE A 105 7.76 -13.87 8.06
CA ILE A 105 6.91 -14.94 8.61
C ILE A 105 5.62 -14.32 9.15
N GLY A 106 5.75 -13.23 9.92
CA GLY A 106 4.59 -12.46 10.40
C GLY A 106 3.68 -11.98 9.27
N ALA A 107 4.28 -11.41 8.22
CA ALA A 107 3.54 -10.97 7.05
C ALA A 107 2.80 -12.12 6.35
N ARG A 108 3.46 -13.28 6.18
CA ARG A 108 2.87 -14.47 5.57
C ARG A 108 1.63 -14.97 6.34
N GLU A 109 1.77 -15.16 7.64
CA GLU A 109 0.66 -15.66 8.46
C GLU A 109 -0.48 -14.64 8.52
N GLU A 110 -0.18 -13.34 8.57
CA GLU A 110 -1.21 -12.32 8.58
C GLU A 110 -1.97 -12.21 7.24
N ILE A 111 -1.25 -12.24 6.12
CA ILE A 111 -1.87 -12.26 4.78
C ILE A 111 -2.79 -13.48 4.63
N LYS A 112 -2.36 -14.65 5.11
CA LYS A 112 -3.17 -15.86 5.14
C LYS A 112 -4.45 -15.68 5.97
N ASN A 113 -4.37 -15.06 7.15
CA ASN A 113 -5.51 -14.78 8.01
C ASN A 113 -6.53 -13.86 7.32
N PHE A 114 -6.06 -12.81 6.65
CA PHE A 114 -6.94 -11.91 5.89
C PHE A 114 -7.60 -12.60 4.70
N LYS A 115 -6.83 -13.36 3.91
CA LYS A 115 -7.37 -14.09 2.75
C LYS A 115 -8.32 -15.21 3.13
N ALA A 116 -8.20 -15.78 4.32
CA ALA A 116 -9.16 -16.75 4.83
C ALA A 116 -10.56 -16.14 5.09
N ILE A 117 -10.63 -14.84 5.42
CA ILE A 117 -11.88 -14.10 5.68
C ILE A 117 -12.37 -13.42 4.40
N LYS A 118 -11.48 -12.82 3.63
CA LYS A 118 -11.77 -12.05 2.42
C LYS A 118 -10.79 -12.46 1.31
N PRO A 119 -11.10 -13.53 0.54
CA PRO A 119 -10.17 -14.11 -0.46
C PRO A 119 -9.65 -13.12 -1.50
N ASP A 120 -10.47 -12.12 -1.86
CA ASP A 120 -10.16 -11.13 -2.90
C ASP A 120 -9.36 -9.93 -2.38
N ILE A 121 -9.13 -9.83 -1.04
CA ILE A 121 -8.36 -8.72 -0.46
C ILE A 121 -6.95 -8.69 -1.06
N LYS A 122 -6.48 -7.51 -1.44
CA LYS A 122 -5.11 -7.30 -1.89
C LYS A 122 -4.23 -6.93 -0.71
N ALA A 123 -3.20 -7.73 -0.49
CA ALA A 123 -2.29 -7.58 0.63
C ALA A 123 -0.86 -7.38 0.13
N LEU A 124 -0.21 -6.31 0.57
CA LEU A 124 1.16 -5.99 0.22
C LEU A 124 2.13 -6.41 1.31
N TYR A 125 3.31 -6.85 0.89
CA TYR A 125 4.50 -7.02 1.71
C TYR A 125 5.27 -5.69 1.78
N TYR A 126 5.83 -5.32 2.92
CA TYR A 126 6.66 -4.11 3.05
C TYR A 126 8.13 -4.44 2.83
N PHE A 127 8.83 -3.58 2.08
CA PHE A 127 10.28 -3.55 2.05
C PHE A 127 10.83 -2.13 1.96
N ASN A 128 12.10 -1.93 2.35
CA ASN A 128 12.77 -0.62 2.31
C ASN A 128 13.90 -0.65 1.28
N SER A 129 13.96 0.37 0.42
CA SER A 129 14.96 0.45 -0.64
C SER A 129 16.31 1.00 -0.17
N ALA A 130 16.34 1.65 1.00
CA ALA A 130 17.48 2.44 1.42
C ALA A 130 17.99 2.07 2.82
N TYR A 131 17.13 1.58 3.74
CA TYR A 131 17.51 1.17 5.09
C TYR A 131 17.55 -0.35 5.23
N ALA A 132 18.66 -0.86 5.74
CA ALA A 132 18.86 -2.28 6.06
C ALA A 132 18.21 -2.64 7.41
N TRP A 133 16.88 -2.56 7.52
CA TRP A 133 16.15 -2.92 8.73
C TRP A 133 16.35 -4.41 9.07
N PRO A 134 16.88 -4.77 10.25
CA PRO A 134 17.25 -6.15 10.58
C PRO A 134 16.06 -7.00 11.06
N PHE A 135 14.87 -6.80 10.51
CA PHE A 135 13.65 -7.50 10.96
C PHE A 135 13.32 -8.76 10.16
N THR A 136 14.05 -9.01 9.08
CA THR A 136 13.86 -10.18 8.22
C THR A 136 15.08 -11.10 8.28
N SER A 137 14.89 -12.37 7.94
CA SER A 137 16.00 -13.33 7.81
C SER A 137 17.03 -12.86 6.76
N TYR A 138 16.59 -12.12 5.75
CA TYR A 138 17.45 -11.57 4.71
C TYR A 138 18.36 -10.45 5.22
N ASN A 139 17.88 -9.67 6.20
CA ASN A 139 18.57 -8.47 6.69
C ASN A 139 19.16 -8.63 8.11
N GLN A 140 18.95 -9.74 8.79
CA GLN A 140 19.34 -9.93 10.21
C GLN A 140 20.84 -9.72 10.49
N ASN A 141 21.68 -9.83 9.46
CA ASN A 141 23.13 -9.67 9.59
C ASN A 141 23.62 -8.25 9.30
N PHE A 142 22.74 -7.34 8.85
CA PHE A 142 23.07 -5.91 8.69
C PHE A 142 22.98 -5.17 10.03
N THR A 143 23.70 -5.65 11.04
CA THR A 143 23.80 -5.03 12.36
C THR A 143 25.27 -4.75 12.70
N LYS A 144 25.54 -3.77 13.55
CA LYS A 144 26.91 -3.34 13.88
C LYS A 144 27.80 -4.42 14.50
N ASP A 145 27.18 -5.35 15.21
CA ASP A 145 27.86 -6.48 15.85
C ASP A 145 28.17 -7.61 14.87
N LYS A 146 27.38 -7.77 13.81
CA LYS A 146 27.50 -8.88 12.87
C LYS A 146 28.19 -8.54 11.56
N ILE A 147 27.97 -7.32 11.02
CA ILE A 147 28.32 -6.97 9.63
C ILE A 147 29.76 -7.26 9.25
N LYS A 148 30.70 -7.13 10.20
CA LYS A 148 32.14 -7.38 9.99
C LYS A 148 32.45 -8.86 9.66
N ASP A 149 31.56 -9.77 10.05
CA ASP A 149 31.69 -11.21 9.77
C ASP A 149 31.11 -11.58 8.40
N TYR A 150 30.48 -10.60 7.69
CA TYR A 150 29.80 -10.77 6.41
C TYR A 150 30.28 -9.75 5.37
N PRO A 151 31.55 -9.84 4.90
CA PRO A 151 32.10 -8.85 3.95
C PRO A 151 31.32 -8.80 2.62
N GLU A 152 30.64 -9.88 2.23
CA GLU A 152 29.79 -9.93 1.05
C GLU A 152 28.52 -9.09 1.22
N LEU A 153 28.06 -8.83 2.46
CA LEU A 153 26.94 -7.94 2.77
C LEU A 153 27.43 -6.51 3.02
N GLU A 154 28.59 -6.35 3.67
CA GLU A 154 29.15 -5.04 3.98
C GLU A 154 29.35 -4.22 2.70
N LYS A 155 29.84 -4.82 1.61
CA LYS A 155 30.01 -4.16 0.30
C LYS A 155 28.73 -3.61 -0.32
N LEU A 156 27.54 -4.04 0.13
CA LEU A 156 26.23 -3.56 -0.34
C LEU A 156 25.82 -2.26 0.35
N LEU A 157 26.57 -1.84 1.37
CA LEU A 157 26.24 -0.70 2.21
C LEU A 157 26.91 0.58 1.73
N LEU A 158 26.26 1.69 2.03
CA LEU A 158 26.75 3.02 1.72
C LEU A 158 27.89 3.41 2.66
N HIS A 159 29.03 3.79 2.08
CA HIS A 159 30.16 4.37 2.79
C HIS A 159 30.14 5.90 2.69
N ASN A 160 30.45 6.55 3.79
CA ASN A 160 30.71 7.98 3.81
C ASN A 160 32.00 8.26 2.99
N LYS A 161 31.93 9.17 2.04
CA LYS A 161 33.05 9.46 1.11
C LYS A 161 34.26 10.08 1.78
N GLU A 162 34.06 10.81 2.89
CA GLU A 162 35.12 11.52 3.59
C GLU A 162 35.83 10.64 4.61
N THR A 163 35.05 9.85 5.38
CA THR A 163 35.59 9.04 6.48
C THR A 163 35.83 7.59 6.11
N GLY A 164 35.24 7.09 5.04
CA GLY A 164 35.24 5.67 4.67
C GLY A 164 34.39 4.79 5.55
N GLU A 165 33.72 5.35 6.57
CA GLU A 165 32.88 4.59 7.49
C GLU A 165 31.50 4.27 6.88
N LEU A 166 30.87 3.20 7.36
CA LEU A 166 29.53 2.82 6.95
C LEU A 166 28.49 3.86 7.38
N GLU A 167 27.68 4.32 6.44
CA GLU A 167 26.59 5.23 6.71
C GLU A 167 25.44 4.53 7.43
N HIS A 168 24.97 5.15 8.52
CA HIS A 168 23.85 4.60 9.30
C HIS A 168 23.03 5.70 9.97
N ARG A 169 21.79 5.37 10.34
CA ARG A 169 20.91 6.16 11.19
C ARG A 169 20.36 5.28 12.31
N ASN A 170 20.55 5.69 13.57
CA ASN A 170 20.03 4.92 14.73
C ASN A 170 20.37 3.43 14.68
N ASN A 171 21.63 3.09 14.41
CA ASN A 171 22.14 1.72 14.25
C ASN A 171 21.59 0.91 13.07
N VAL A 172 20.88 1.55 12.13
CA VAL A 172 20.40 0.93 10.89
C VAL A 172 21.29 1.42 9.76
N PHE A 173 21.94 0.50 9.06
CA PHE A 173 22.77 0.82 7.91
C PHE A 173 21.97 1.30 6.71
N ASN A 174 22.65 2.04 5.84
CA ASN A 174 22.11 2.52 4.59
C ASN A 174 22.66 1.68 3.45
N PHE A 175 21.79 1.23 2.55
CA PHE A 175 22.21 0.57 1.32
C PHE A 175 22.80 1.54 0.30
N ASP A 176 23.72 1.05 -0.52
CA ASP A 176 24.26 1.81 -1.62
C ASP A 176 23.51 1.56 -2.94
N VAL A 177 22.52 2.39 -3.24
CA VAL A 177 21.72 2.27 -4.46
C VAL A 177 22.52 2.42 -5.75
N LEU A 178 23.69 3.07 -5.73
CA LEU A 178 24.58 3.18 -6.90
C LEU A 178 25.37 1.89 -7.14
N ASN A 179 25.46 1.00 -6.15
CA ASN A 179 26.12 -0.29 -6.31
C ASN A 179 25.21 -1.28 -7.08
N PRO A 180 25.60 -1.73 -8.29
CA PRO A 180 24.78 -2.67 -9.04
C PRO A 180 24.64 -4.04 -8.36
N GLU A 181 25.62 -4.51 -7.59
CA GLU A 181 25.53 -5.76 -6.84
C GLU A 181 24.46 -5.64 -5.73
N PHE A 182 24.35 -4.46 -5.09
CA PHE A 182 23.26 -4.20 -4.15
C PHE A 182 21.92 -4.27 -4.86
N ARG A 183 21.74 -3.58 -6.00
CA ARG A 183 20.46 -3.58 -6.72
C ARG A 183 20.03 -4.99 -7.11
N ASP A 184 20.96 -5.81 -7.61
CA ASP A 184 20.69 -7.21 -7.98
C ASP A 184 20.31 -8.08 -6.78
N TRP A 185 21.05 -7.97 -5.68
CA TRP A 185 20.74 -8.66 -4.43
C TRP A 185 19.38 -8.25 -3.89
N TRP A 186 19.11 -6.95 -3.84
CA TRP A 186 17.88 -6.39 -3.31
C TRP A 186 16.65 -6.83 -4.12
N VAL A 187 16.70 -6.77 -5.43
CA VAL A 187 15.62 -7.21 -6.33
C VAL A 187 15.29 -8.67 -6.09
N LYS A 188 16.28 -9.56 -6.03
CA LYS A 188 16.10 -10.99 -5.73
C LYS A 188 15.49 -11.21 -4.35
N THR A 189 15.98 -10.50 -3.36
CA THR A 189 15.51 -10.58 -1.97
C THR A 189 14.04 -10.16 -1.84
N VAL A 190 13.68 -9.00 -2.41
CA VAL A 190 12.30 -8.51 -2.36
C VAL A 190 11.35 -9.41 -3.12
N ALA A 191 11.74 -9.87 -4.32
CA ALA A 191 10.92 -10.80 -5.10
C ALA A 191 10.69 -12.12 -4.35
N GLN A 192 11.71 -12.64 -3.66
CA GLN A 192 11.56 -13.81 -2.80
C GLN A 192 10.61 -13.53 -1.64
N GLY A 193 10.72 -12.37 -0.96
CA GLY A 193 9.81 -11.97 0.12
C GLY A 193 8.35 -11.88 -0.31
N VAL A 194 8.08 -11.33 -1.50
CA VAL A 194 6.72 -11.29 -2.06
C VAL A 194 6.18 -12.70 -2.32
N LYS A 195 7.01 -13.59 -2.86
CA LYS A 195 6.65 -14.98 -3.11
C LYS A 195 6.37 -15.75 -1.81
N ASP A 196 7.27 -15.65 -0.83
CA ASP A 196 7.20 -16.41 0.41
C ASP A 196 6.04 -15.94 1.32
N SER A 197 5.73 -14.65 1.30
CA SER A 197 4.59 -14.09 2.03
C SER A 197 3.24 -14.38 1.37
N GLY A 198 3.20 -14.80 0.10
CA GLY A 198 1.96 -14.97 -0.67
C GLY A 198 1.26 -13.63 -0.95
N ALA A 199 2.00 -12.52 -0.92
CA ALA A 199 1.47 -11.18 -1.14
C ALA A 199 1.04 -10.94 -2.60
N ASP A 200 0.10 -10.01 -2.79
CA ASP A 200 -0.36 -9.56 -4.10
C ASP A 200 0.57 -8.48 -4.69
N GLY A 201 1.64 -8.14 -3.98
CA GLY A 201 2.62 -7.15 -4.39
C GLY A 201 3.44 -6.66 -3.21
N VAL A 202 4.11 -5.53 -3.40
CA VAL A 202 5.02 -4.96 -2.41
C VAL A 202 4.83 -3.45 -2.27
N PHE A 203 4.95 -2.97 -1.03
CA PHE A 203 5.13 -1.56 -0.69
C PHE A 203 6.61 -1.28 -0.51
N ILE A 204 7.16 -0.36 -1.30
CA ILE A 204 8.55 0.06 -1.20
C ILE A 204 8.65 1.45 -0.59
N ASP A 205 9.36 1.51 0.53
CA ASP A 205 9.68 2.74 1.23
C ASP A 205 11.00 3.35 0.75
N GLN A 206 11.19 4.67 0.93
CA GLN A 206 12.41 5.43 0.62
C GLN A 206 12.77 5.47 -0.88
N MET A 207 11.79 5.74 -1.75
CA MET A 207 12.00 5.82 -3.21
C MET A 207 13.04 6.86 -3.65
N HIS A 208 13.44 7.79 -2.77
CA HIS A 208 14.49 8.76 -3.04
C HIS A 208 15.93 8.21 -2.92
N GLY A 209 16.13 6.98 -2.42
CA GLY A 209 17.43 6.30 -2.39
C GLY A 209 18.57 7.09 -1.72
N PHE A 210 18.26 7.90 -0.69
CA PHE A 210 19.25 8.79 -0.03
C PHE A 210 19.87 9.89 -0.92
N VAL A 211 19.12 10.40 -1.87
CA VAL A 211 19.54 11.56 -2.68
C VAL A 211 20.17 12.67 -1.82
N TRP A 212 19.57 12.99 -0.65
CA TRP A 212 20.10 14.02 0.25
C TRP A 212 21.49 13.75 0.86
N LYS A 213 22.00 12.51 0.76
CA LYS A 213 23.38 12.17 1.12
C LYS A 213 24.34 12.25 -0.07
N ARG A 214 23.79 12.46 -1.27
CA ARG A 214 24.50 12.43 -2.54
C ARG A 214 23.99 13.50 -3.50
N ASP A 215 23.80 14.74 -3.03
CA ASP A 215 23.23 15.84 -3.83
C ASP A 215 23.91 16.02 -5.19
N SER A 216 25.26 15.85 -5.26
CA SER A 216 26.02 15.92 -6.51
C SER A 216 25.77 14.74 -7.47
N GLN A 217 25.09 13.68 -7.03
CA GLN A 217 24.80 12.46 -7.79
C GLN A 217 23.28 12.19 -7.87
N LYS A 218 22.46 13.22 -7.72
CA LYS A 218 21.00 13.07 -7.68
C LYS A 218 20.46 12.32 -8.90
N GLU A 219 20.85 12.70 -10.10
CA GLU A 219 20.38 12.08 -11.33
C GLU A 219 20.80 10.61 -11.44
N GLU A 220 22.02 10.28 -11.03
CA GLU A 220 22.52 8.90 -11.01
C GLU A 220 21.73 8.02 -10.01
N VAL A 221 21.41 8.57 -8.83
CA VAL A 221 20.62 7.90 -7.81
C VAL A 221 19.20 7.66 -8.30
N GLU A 222 18.54 8.67 -8.88
CA GLU A 222 17.18 8.56 -9.41
C GLU A 222 17.11 7.54 -10.56
N ALA A 223 18.07 7.58 -11.50
CA ALA A 223 18.17 6.60 -12.58
C ALA A 223 18.39 5.17 -12.07
N SER A 224 19.28 4.99 -11.08
CA SER A 224 19.53 3.68 -10.46
C SER A 224 18.31 3.15 -9.71
N MET A 225 17.56 4.02 -9.04
CA MET A 225 16.28 3.66 -8.42
C MET A 225 15.25 3.26 -9.46
N GLY A 226 15.17 3.98 -10.58
CA GLY A 226 14.29 3.63 -11.71
C GLY A 226 14.59 2.24 -12.27
N GLU A 227 15.87 1.97 -12.58
CA GLU A 227 16.33 0.65 -13.02
C GLU A 227 15.98 -0.46 -12.01
N MET A 228 16.27 -0.23 -10.72
CA MET A 228 15.99 -1.19 -9.65
C MET A 228 14.50 -1.50 -9.55
N MET A 229 13.63 -0.50 -9.67
CA MET A 229 12.17 -0.69 -9.63
C MET A 229 11.64 -1.39 -10.88
N MET A 230 12.17 -1.11 -12.07
CA MET A 230 11.82 -1.84 -13.30
C MET A 230 12.20 -3.30 -13.19
N ASN A 231 13.41 -3.60 -12.71
CA ASN A 231 13.88 -4.96 -12.49
C ASN A 231 13.05 -5.69 -11.42
N LEU A 232 12.67 -4.99 -10.33
CA LEU A 232 11.78 -5.55 -9.32
C LEU A 232 10.41 -5.88 -9.92
N LYS A 233 9.80 -4.97 -10.70
CA LYS A 233 8.50 -5.22 -11.33
C LYS A 233 8.54 -6.45 -12.24
N ALA A 234 9.61 -6.62 -12.99
CA ALA A 234 9.81 -7.81 -13.81
C ALA A 234 9.95 -9.10 -12.96
N ALA A 235 10.68 -9.02 -11.83
CA ALA A 235 10.96 -10.17 -10.98
C ALA A 235 9.74 -10.65 -10.16
N ILE A 236 8.91 -9.71 -9.66
CA ILE A 236 7.69 -10.08 -8.90
C ILE A 236 6.54 -10.52 -9.81
N GLY A 237 6.55 -10.14 -11.08
CA GLY A 237 5.50 -10.43 -12.07
C GLY A 237 4.63 -9.22 -12.39
N THR A 238 4.15 -9.20 -13.64
CA THR A 238 3.36 -8.08 -14.17
C THR A 238 1.97 -7.95 -13.52
N ASP A 239 1.50 -9.02 -12.90
CA ASP A 239 0.22 -9.14 -12.17
C ASP A 239 0.32 -8.83 -10.67
N LYS A 240 1.47 -8.37 -10.20
CA LYS A 240 1.70 -7.96 -8.81
C LYS A 240 1.75 -6.43 -8.69
N ILE A 241 1.25 -5.91 -7.57
CA ILE A 241 1.23 -4.46 -7.30
C ILE A 241 2.61 -4.01 -6.81
N LEU A 242 3.19 -3.01 -7.45
CA LEU A 242 4.33 -2.26 -6.95
C LEU A 242 3.87 -0.88 -6.48
N LEU A 243 3.82 -0.67 -5.16
CA LEU A 243 3.46 0.61 -4.54
C LEU A 243 4.70 1.29 -4.00
N GLY A 244 4.95 2.53 -4.42
CA GLY A 244 6.08 3.33 -3.97
C GLY A 244 5.68 4.46 -3.01
N ASN A 245 6.40 4.57 -1.87
CA ASN A 245 6.18 5.67 -0.93
C ASN A 245 6.79 6.96 -1.47
N ASN A 246 6.00 8.03 -1.56
CA ASN A 246 6.39 9.34 -2.13
C ASN A 246 7.02 9.23 -3.54
N ALA A 247 6.60 8.25 -4.33
CA ALA A 247 7.21 7.92 -5.61
C ALA A 247 6.88 8.89 -6.74
N SER A 248 5.81 9.68 -6.63
CA SER A 248 5.44 10.70 -7.63
C SER A 248 6.55 11.74 -7.82
N ALA A 249 7.31 12.02 -6.77
CA ALA A 249 8.41 12.98 -6.81
C ALA A 249 9.69 12.43 -7.48
N VAL A 250 9.74 11.13 -7.84
CA VAL A 250 10.91 10.48 -8.45
C VAL A 250 10.54 10.01 -9.86
N LYS A 251 10.89 10.83 -10.84
CA LYS A 251 10.49 10.64 -12.24
C LYS A 251 10.84 9.27 -12.79
N ASP A 252 12.03 8.76 -12.48
CA ASP A 252 12.55 7.53 -13.07
C ASP A 252 11.90 6.25 -12.49
N VAL A 253 11.32 6.31 -11.28
CA VAL A 253 10.58 5.16 -10.73
C VAL A 253 9.12 5.11 -11.21
N PHE A 254 8.57 6.23 -11.67
CA PHE A 254 7.17 6.33 -12.06
C PHE A 254 6.72 5.28 -13.10
N PRO A 255 7.50 4.93 -14.15
CA PRO A 255 7.10 3.89 -15.09
C PRO A 255 6.87 2.51 -14.46
N ALA A 256 7.64 2.16 -13.42
CA ALA A 256 7.61 0.84 -12.80
C ALA A 256 6.45 0.63 -11.83
N ILE A 257 6.00 1.68 -11.14
CA ILE A 257 5.01 1.57 -10.08
C ILE A 257 3.58 1.46 -10.60
N ASP A 258 2.73 0.77 -9.84
CA ASP A 258 1.28 0.69 -10.05
C ASP A 258 0.50 1.64 -9.13
N ALA A 259 1.13 2.05 -8.03
CA ALA A 259 0.56 2.97 -7.06
C ALA A 259 1.62 3.88 -6.45
N ALA A 260 1.25 5.11 -6.11
CA ALA A 260 2.07 6.03 -5.32
C ALA A 260 1.36 6.40 -4.02
N MET A 261 2.10 6.38 -2.90
CA MET A 261 1.62 6.93 -1.63
C MET A 261 2.12 8.36 -1.46
N PHE A 262 1.23 9.23 -1.02
CA PHE A 262 1.51 10.59 -0.55
C PHE A 262 1.45 10.55 0.97
N GLU A 263 2.60 10.73 1.63
CA GLU A 263 2.74 10.57 3.07
C GLU A 263 2.90 11.90 3.78
N HIS A 264 1.85 12.33 4.49
CA HIS A 264 1.82 13.57 5.27
C HIS A 264 2.11 13.29 6.75
N TYR A 265 3.37 13.27 7.12
CA TYR A 265 3.81 12.93 8.49
C TYR A 265 4.26 14.14 9.31
N ASN A 266 4.30 15.34 8.72
CA ASN A 266 4.62 16.59 9.41
C ASN A 266 3.96 17.81 8.74
N ASN A 267 4.02 18.98 9.40
CA ASN A 267 3.37 20.21 8.92
C ASN A 267 3.87 20.69 7.55
N LYS A 268 5.16 20.50 7.23
CA LYS A 268 5.71 20.86 5.92
C LYS A 268 5.05 20.04 4.82
N LYS A 269 4.85 18.74 5.06
CA LYS A 269 4.16 17.84 4.14
C LYS A 269 2.65 18.11 4.04
N LEU A 270 2.08 18.75 5.06
CA LEU A 270 0.66 19.14 5.14
C LEU A 270 0.45 20.62 4.73
N SER A 271 1.38 21.27 4.06
CA SER A 271 1.19 22.64 3.60
C SER A 271 0.11 22.72 2.51
N LYS A 272 -0.54 23.88 2.39
CA LYS A 272 -1.59 24.13 1.39
C LYS A 272 -1.05 24.01 -0.05
N GLU A 273 0.21 24.40 -0.25
CA GLU A 273 0.92 24.28 -1.54
C GLU A 273 1.16 22.82 -1.89
N ASN A 274 1.65 22.02 -0.95
CA ASN A 274 1.91 20.60 -1.14
C ASN A 274 0.62 19.82 -1.42
N LEU A 275 -0.46 20.13 -0.68
CA LEU A 275 -1.78 19.52 -0.93
C LEU A 275 -2.27 19.80 -2.36
N LEU A 276 -2.11 21.03 -2.84
CA LEU A 276 -2.54 21.40 -4.20
C LEU A 276 -1.69 20.69 -5.28
N GLU A 277 -0.39 20.57 -5.08
CA GLU A 277 0.51 19.82 -5.97
C GLU A 277 0.12 18.35 -6.02
N GLU A 278 -0.08 17.73 -4.87
CA GLU A 278 -0.43 16.30 -4.79
C GLU A 278 -1.80 15.98 -5.39
N TRP A 279 -2.79 16.88 -5.31
CA TRP A 279 -4.05 16.70 -6.05
C TRP A 279 -3.81 16.66 -7.57
N GLY A 280 -2.85 17.46 -8.07
CA GLY A 280 -2.39 17.38 -9.46
C GLY A 280 -1.72 16.04 -9.79
N ASP A 281 -0.88 15.55 -8.89
CA ASP A 281 -0.21 14.25 -9.01
C ASP A 281 -1.20 13.08 -8.95
N MET A 282 -2.22 13.14 -8.09
CA MET A 282 -3.29 12.14 -8.05
C MET A 282 -4.05 12.08 -9.38
N LEU A 283 -4.28 13.22 -10.01
CA LEU A 283 -4.87 13.28 -11.36
C LEU A 283 -3.92 12.68 -12.42
N ALA A 284 -2.63 12.99 -12.35
CA ALA A 284 -1.62 12.43 -13.25
C ALA A 284 -1.50 10.91 -13.11
N ASN A 285 -1.50 10.41 -11.87
CA ASN A 285 -1.53 8.98 -11.57
C ASN A 285 -2.74 8.30 -12.22
N ALA A 286 -3.94 8.87 -12.02
CA ALA A 286 -5.16 8.31 -12.58
C ALA A 286 -5.13 8.28 -14.11
N LYS A 287 -4.65 9.33 -14.77
CA LYS A 287 -4.46 9.37 -16.24
C LYS A 287 -3.49 8.29 -16.74
N ALA A 288 -2.50 7.97 -15.94
CA ALA A 288 -1.55 6.88 -16.21
C ALA A 288 -2.10 5.48 -15.84
N GLY A 289 -3.35 5.37 -15.37
CA GLY A 289 -3.94 4.11 -14.91
C GLY A 289 -3.33 3.58 -13.62
N LYS A 290 -2.79 4.48 -12.77
CA LYS A 290 -2.13 4.14 -11.50
C LYS A 290 -3.00 4.55 -10.31
N MET A 291 -2.85 3.80 -9.21
CA MET A 291 -3.52 4.07 -7.94
C MET A 291 -2.80 5.18 -7.15
N SER A 292 -3.53 5.84 -6.27
CA SER A 292 -2.99 6.82 -5.32
C SER A 292 -3.41 6.44 -3.90
N ILE A 293 -2.47 6.47 -2.96
CA ILE A 293 -2.74 6.34 -1.54
C ILE A 293 -2.48 7.68 -0.88
N PHE A 294 -3.50 8.27 -0.29
CA PHE A 294 -3.40 9.55 0.42
C PHE A 294 -3.37 9.28 1.92
N ARG A 295 -2.16 9.23 2.48
CA ARG A 295 -1.92 8.94 3.87
C ARG A 295 -1.73 10.24 4.66
N ILE A 296 -2.64 10.52 5.59
CA ILE A 296 -2.67 11.74 6.39
C ILE A 296 -3.18 11.44 7.80
N GLY A 297 -2.87 12.32 8.76
CA GLY A 297 -3.39 12.18 10.10
C GLY A 297 -2.84 13.22 11.06
N VAL A 298 -3.29 13.12 12.30
CA VAL A 298 -3.02 14.12 13.36
C VAL A 298 -1.56 14.14 13.82
N GLU A 299 -0.72 13.18 13.44
CA GLU A 299 0.71 13.26 13.72
C GLU A 299 1.41 14.41 12.97
N ALA A 300 0.85 14.90 11.88
CA ALA A 300 1.37 16.09 11.20
C ALA A 300 1.26 17.36 12.07
N GLU A 301 0.38 17.36 13.06
CA GLU A 301 0.19 18.47 14.01
C GLU A 301 1.12 18.39 15.24
N LYS A 302 1.90 17.30 15.40
CA LYS A 302 2.73 17.07 16.60
C LYS A 302 3.91 18.02 16.74
N GLU A 303 4.42 18.59 15.65
CA GLU A 303 5.56 19.51 15.71
C GLU A 303 5.22 20.84 16.38
N GLU A 304 3.92 21.22 16.44
CA GLU A 304 3.45 22.39 17.16
C GLU A 304 3.19 22.10 18.65
N ALA A 305 3.07 20.85 19.02
CA ALA A 305 2.79 20.40 20.38
C ALA A 305 3.95 19.56 20.89
N SER A 306 4.86 20.20 21.67
CA SER A 306 5.97 19.56 22.39
C SER A 306 5.87 18.06 22.64
N GLN A 307 6.87 17.32 22.23
CA GLN A 307 7.52 16.07 22.73
C GLN A 307 6.74 14.98 23.50
N THR A 308 5.52 15.13 23.91
CA THR A 308 4.72 14.08 24.54
C THR A 308 3.75 13.46 23.53
N LEU A 309 4.22 12.46 22.82
CA LEU A 309 3.56 11.75 21.73
C LEU A 309 2.25 11.01 22.11
N ILE A 310 1.77 11.14 23.32
CA ILE A 310 0.61 10.38 23.86
C ILE A 310 -0.57 11.31 24.14
N LYS A 311 -0.32 12.60 24.30
CA LYS A 311 -1.39 13.60 24.49
C LYS A 311 -1.22 14.71 23.47
N GLY A 312 -2.28 15.04 22.75
CA GLY A 312 -2.32 16.20 21.86
C GLY A 312 -2.08 17.51 22.64
N SER A 313 -1.83 18.61 21.94
CA SER A 313 -1.48 19.92 22.49
C SER A 313 -2.45 20.47 23.57
N ARG A 314 -3.64 19.89 23.68
CA ARG A 314 -4.69 20.27 24.63
C ARG A 314 -4.93 19.24 25.72
N GLY A 315 -4.06 18.24 25.87
CA GLY A 315 -4.25 17.17 26.86
C GLY A 315 -5.23 16.05 26.42
N VAL A 316 -5.76 16.11 25.20
CA VAL A 316 -6.56 15.04 24.59
C VAL A 316 -5.65 13.95 24.00
N SER A 317 -6.15 12.73 23.91
CA SER A 317 -5.44 11.62 23.25
C SER A 317 -5.37 11.85 21.74
N LEU A 318 -4.40 11.20 21.06
CA LEU A 318 -4.33 11.26 19.59
C LEU A 318 -5.55 10.60 18.91
N GLU A 319 -6.19 9.64 19.59
CA GLU A 319 -7.43 9.04 19.13
C GLU A 319 -8.58 10.07 19.15
N GLU A 320 -8.77 10.77 20.27
CA GLU A 320 -9.78 11.84 20.37
C GLU A 320 -9.51 12.94 19.35
N LEU A 321 -8.25 13.39 19.23
CA LEU A 321 -7.86 14.39 18.23
C LEU A 321 -8.13 13.89 16.81
N SER A 322 -7.92 12.60 16.54
CA SER A 322 -8.22 12.04 15.22
C SER A 322 -9.71 12.05 14.89
N LEU A 323 -10.57 11.84 15.88
CA LEU A 323 -12.02 11.95 15.70
C LEU A 323 -12.46 13.40 15.45
N GLU A 324 -11.89 14.38 16.18
CA GLU A 324 -12.16 15.81 15.96
C GLU A 324 -11.72 16.30 14.57
N ARG A 325 -10.58 15.82 14.07
CA ARG A 325 -9.96 16.31 12.84
C ARG A 325 -10.35 15.54 11.58
N LEU A 326 -11.13 14.47 11.72
CA LEU A 326 -11.48 13.59 10.60
C LEU A 326 -12.09 14.36 9.42
N GLU A 327 -13.06 15.27 9.69
CA GLU A 327 -13.77 16.01 8.62
C GLU A 327 -12.79 16.80 7.74
N TYR A 328 -11.79 17.46 8.36
CA TYR A 328 -10.77 18.20 7.61
C TYR A 328 -9.88 17.30 6.75
N TYR A 329 -9.35 16.23 7.31
CA TYR A 329 -8.44 15.35 6.59
C TYR A 329 -9.16 14.54 5.50
N GLN A 330 -10.38 14.09 5.77
CA GLN A 330 -11.24 13.44 4.79
C GLN A 330 -11.58 14.40 3.64
N ALA A 331 -11.89 15.66 3.92
CA ALA A 331 -12.13 16.67 2.90
C ALA A 331 -10.89 16.91 2.03
N CYS A 332 -9.69 17.04 2.62
CA CYS A 332 -8.43 17.16 1.87
C CYS A 332 -8.23 15.99 0.89
N PHE A 333 -8.53 14.78 1.31
CA PHE A 333 -8.49 13.62 0.42
C PHE A 333 -9.55 13.72 -0.70
N LEU A 334 -10.81 13.96 -0.34
CA LEU A 334 -11.94 13.92 -1.28
C LEU A 334 -11.84 14.99 -2.38
N ILE A 335 -11.26 16.15 -2.09
CA ILE A 335 -11.02 17.19 -3.11
C ILE A 335 -10.16 16.65 -4.25
N GLY A 336 -9.04 15.98 -3.97
CA GLY A 336 -8.12 15.48 -4.99
C GLY A 336 -8.44 14.08 -5.51
N ALA A 337 -9.26 13.30 -4.80
CA ALA A 337 -9.45 11.88 -5.06
C ALA A 337 -9.90 11.59 -6.50
N GLN A 338 -9.29 10.59 -7.11
CA GLN A 338 -9.61 10.06 -8.43
C GLN A 338 -10.05 8.59 -8.29
N PRO A 339 -10.60 7.95 -9.33
CA PRO A 339 -10.80 6.49 -9.28
C PRO A 339 -9.52 5.76 -8.86
N TYR A 340 -9.68 4.77 -7.98
CA TYR A 340 -8.57 4.04 -7.37
C TYR A 340 -7.61 4.89 -6.53
N SER A 341 -8.12 6.00 -5.99
CA SER A 341 -7.50 6.71 -4.86
C SER A 341 -8.05 6.16 -3.56
N TYR A 342 -7.15 5.93 -2.58
CA TYR A 342 -7.49 5.36 -1.29
C TYR A 342 -7.00 6.26 -0.17
N PHE A 343 -7.79 6.35 0.88
CA PHE A 343 -7.50 7.14 2.07
C PHE A 343 -6.91 6.26 3.16
N GLN A 344 -5.80 6.70 3.76
CA GLN A 344 -5.28 6.10 4.98
C GLN A 344 -5.23 7.15 6.07
N TYR A 345 -5.98 6.93 7.13
CA TYR A 345 -6.13 7.85 8.26
C TYR A 345 -5.67 7.25 9.58
N GLY A 346 -4.99 8.06 10.40
CA GLY A 346 -4.47 7.66 11.70
C GLY A 346 -3.37 8.58 12.19
N TRP A 347 -2.55 8.10 13.13
CA TRP A 347 -1.44 8.88 13.72
C TRP A 347 -0.13 8.08 13.81
N GLY A 348 0.03 7.08 13.00
CA GLY A 348 1.23 6.24 12.90
C GLY A 348 1.01 5.03 12.01
N TRP A 349 1.92 4.06 12.14
CA TRP A 349 1.96 2.84 11.32
C TRP A 349 1.64 1.58 12.12
N ARG A 350 1.36 1.73 13.42
CA ARG A 350 1.05 0.60 14.30
C ARG A 350 -0.44 0.32 14.31
N LEU A 351 -0.78 -0.91 14.64
CA LEU A 351 -2.16 -1.37 14.76
C LEU A 351 -3.04 -0.45 15.66
N ASN A 352 -2.47 0.05 16.74
CA ASN A 352 -3.15 0.92 17.72
C ASN A 352 -3.05 2.43 17.37
N THR A 353 -2.72 2.79 16.12
CA THR A 353 -2.58 4.19 15.71
C THR A 353 -3.58 4.60 14.62
N GLY A 354 -4.80 4.08 14.69
CA GLY A 354 -5.90 4.41 13.77
C GLY A 354 -6.56 3.20 13.10
N PRO A 355 -5.86 2.13 12.67
CA PRO A 355 -6.45 1.01 11.95
C PRO A 355 -7.67 0.37 12.61
N LEU A 356 -7.71 0.30 13.94
CA LEU A 356 -8.81 -0.29 14.69
C LEU A 356 -9.90 0.71 15.10
N VAL A 357 -9.68 2.01 14.95
CA VAL A 357 -10.68 3.04 15.28
C VAL A 357 -11.80 3.02 14.23
N TYR A 358 -13.04 3.10 14.69
CA TYR A 358 -14.19 3.23 13.82
C TYR A 358 -14.50 4.70 13.54
N TYR A 359 -14.23 5.12 12.32
CA TYR A 359 -14.51 6.47 11.83
C TYR A 359 -15.84 6.46 11.05
N ALA A 360 -16.93 6.75 11.74
CA ALA A 360 -18.30 6.62 11.17
C ALA A 360 -18.47 7.39 9.85
N ASP A 361 -17.84 8.55 9.70
CA ASP A 361 -17.99 9.39 8.52
C ASP A 361 -17.31 8.81 7.27
N LEU A 362 -16.30 7.94 7.42
CA LEU A 362 -15.71 7.23 6.30
C LEU A 362 -16.67 6.21 5.66
N HIS A 363 -17.67 5.76 6.42
CA HIS A 363 -18.64 4.74 5.97
C HIS A 363 -19.99 5.32 5.56
N LYS A 364 -20.13 6.64 5.51
CA LYS A 364 -21.34 7.29 4.96
C LYS A 364 -21.39 7.12 3.45
N SER A 365 -22.62 7.06 2.92
CA SER A 365 -22.84 6.98 1.47
C SER A 365 -22.25 8.21 0.76
N LEU A 366 -21.27 8.00 -0.11
CA LEU A 366 -20.53 9.07 -0.80
C LEU A 366 -21.04 9.23 -2.26
N GLY A 367 -21.10 8.14 -3.00
CA GLY A 367 -21.36 8.15 -4.44
C GLY A 367 -20.18 8.64 -5.27
N ALA A 368 -20.31 8.56 -6.59
CA ALA A 368 -19.26 9.01 -7.51
C ALA A 368 -19.11 10.54 -7.51
N PRO A 369 -17.91 11.09 -7.74
CA PRO A 369 -17.74 12.52 -7.92
C PRO A 369 -18.42 13.00 -9.20
N LYS A 370 -19.09 14.16 -9.14
CA LYS A 370 -19.80 14.78 -10.28
C LYS A 370 -18.86 15.55 -11.22
N GLY A 371 -17.55 15.54 -10.93
CA GLY A 371 -16.54 16.20 -11.74
C GLY A 371 -15.29 16.57 -10.94
N ALA A 372 -14.49 17.50 -11.52
CA ALA A 372 -13.30 18.05 -10.86
C ALA A 372 -13.69 18.97 -9.69
N TYR A 373 -12.76 19.14 -8.77
CA TYR A 373 -12.90 20.18 -7.76
C TYR A 373 -12.84 21.59 -8.39
N LYS A 374 -13.39 22.57 -7.66
CA LYS A 374 -13.34 23.98 -8.03
C LYS A 374 -12.68 24.79 -6.94
N ARG A 375 -11.81 25.71 -7.31
CA ARG A 375 -11.32 26.75 -6.41
C ARG A 375 -12.41 27.81 -6.29
N VAL A 376 -12.72 28.25 -5.04
CA VAL A 376 -13.82 29.18 -4.78
C VAL A 376 -13.50 30.60 -5.31
N SER A 377 -12.24 31.02 -5.21
CA SER A 377 -11.75 32.28 -5.76
C SER A 377 -10.38 32.09 -6.43
N ASN A 378 -10.05 32.91 -7.42
CA ASN A 378 -8.86 32.72 -8.28
C ASN A 378 -7.54 32.56 -7.51
N ASN A 379 -7.36 33.24 -6.37
CA ASN A 379 -6.14 33.20 -5.57
C ASN A 379 -6.38 32.67 -4.14
N GLY A 380 -7.59 32.17 -3.84
CA GLY A 380 -7.93 31.66 -2.52
C GLY A 380 -7.45 30.22 -2.29
N TRP A 381 -7.46 29.78 -1.06
CA TRP A 381 -7.11 28.45 -0.66
C TRP A 381 -8.34 27.61 -0.24
N GLU A 382 -9.50 28.05 -0.70
CA GLU A 382 -10.78 27.38 -0.53
C GLU A 382 -11.13 26.58 -1.79
N PHE A 383 -11.54 25.33 -1.58
CA PHE A 383 -11.87 24.39 -2.67
C PHE A 383 -13.19 23.69 -2.37
N THR A 384 -13.93 23.34 -3.43
CA THR A 384 -15.19 22.59 -3.32
C THR A 384 -15.22 21.46 -4.32
N ARG A 385 -15.92 20.36 -3.95
CA ARG A 385 -16.22 19.27 -4.87
C ARG A 385 -17.57 18.64 -4.53
N GLU A 386 -18.32 18.23 -5.54
CA GLU A 386 -19.59 17.55 -5.38
C GLU A 386 -19.47 16.07 -5.72
N PHE A 387 -20.10 15.26 -4.90
CA PHE A 387 -20.33 13.84 -5.08
C PHE A 387 -21.84 13.58 -5.19
N GLU A 388 -22.24 12.36 -5.56
CA GLU A 388 -23.68 12.04 -5.66
C GLU A 388 -24.41 12.28 -4.33
N HIS A 389 -23.77 11.93 -3.20
CA HIS A 389 -24.37 12.03 -1.87
C HIS A 389 -23.60 12.93 -0.89
N ALA A 390 -22.65 13.72 -1.37
CA ALA A 390 -21.93 14.66 -0.51
C ALA A 390 -21.51 15.94 -1.26
N LYS A 391 -21.41 17.04 -0.50
CA LYS A 391 -20.74 18.27 -0.93
C LYS A 391 -19.60 18.54 0.00
N VAL A 392 -18.39 18.68 -0.55
CA VAL A 392 -17.15 18.90 0.18
C VAL A 392 -16.67 20.32 -0.03
N TRP A 393 -16.32 20.97 1.06
CA TRP A 393 -15.63 22.26 1.09
C TRP A 393 -14.43 22.14 2.02
N VAL A 394 -13.29 22.75 1.65
CA VAL A 394 -12.10 22.84 2.48
C VAL A 394 -11.39 24.18 2.27
N ASP A 395 -10.95 24.79 3.36
CA ASP A 395 -9.99 25.90 3.40
C ASP A 395 -8.65 25.33 3.91
N THR A 396 -7.70 25.14 2.99
CA THR A 396 -6.40 24.55 3.31
C THR A 396 -5.47 25.51 4.04
N GLU A 397 -5.73 26.82 4.01
CA GLU A 397 -4.98 27.83 4.73
C GLU A 397 -5.40 27.92 6.19
N LYS A 398 -6.73 27.93 6.45
CA LYS A 398 -7.29 27.97 7.81
C LYS A 398 -7.38 26.59 8.45
N LYS A 399 -7.18 25.51 7.67
CA LYS A 399 -7.38 24.12 8.09
C LYS A 399 -8.81 23.85 8.58
N GLU A 400 -9.79 24.36 7.84
CA GLU A 400 -11.23 24.21 8.10
C GLU A 400 -11.87 23.40 6.96
N ALA A 401 -12.90 22.64 7.27
CA ALA A 401 -13.64 21.90 6.27
C ALA A 401 -15.10 21.68 6.63
N LYS A 402 -15.91 21.38 5.61
CA LYS A 402 -17.30 20.95 5.78
C LYS A 402 -17.65 19.88 4.74
N ILE A 403 -18.12 18.74 5.20
CA ILE A 403 -18.72 17.70 4.37
C ILE A 403 -20.22 17.67 4.67
N THR A 404 -21.01 18.14 3.71
CA THR A 404 -22.48 18.10 3.81
C THR A 404 -22.97 16.83 3.13
N TRP A 405 -23.41 15.86 3.93
CA TRP A 405 -24.00 14.62 3.45
C TRP A 405 -25.43 14.87 2.98
N LEU A 406 -25.73 14.42 1.75
CA LEU A 406 -27.06 14.55 1.13
C LEU A 406 -27.89 13.30 1.46
N LYS A 407 -29.22 13.52 1.58
CA LYS A 407 -30.16 12.41 1.83
C LYS A 407 -30.44 11.62 0.57
#